data_40c47fb944fe79f8d88da67ddf3b589f
#
_entry.id   40c47fb944fe79f8d88da67ddf3b589f
#
_cell.length_a   1.000
_cell.length_b   1.000
_cell.length_c   1.000
_cell.angle_alpha   90.00
_cell.angle_beta   90.00
_cell.angle_gamma   90.00
#
_symmetry.space_group_name_H-M   'P 1'
#
loop_
_entity.id
_entity.type
_entity.pdbx_description
1 polymer ?
#
loop_
_entity_poly.entity_id
_entity_poly.type
_entity_poly.pdbx_seq_one_letter_code
_entity_poly.pdbx_strand_id
1 'polypeptide(L)'
;MRLRRLGEFASVMIVSVAVVLTGQSVASATPPGTTYYVALGDSLSQGFMPLTGNSNEGYVDQIYAQLHQSQPQLQLVKLGCSGETTTTMRQGGICSYPGAGSQLAAAVAFLRTHRGSVKYVTIDIGANDIDPCAASGVIDQTCVAESLATIGRNLLAILVSLRAAGGFGPQYAGMTYYDPFLAAWLLGPAGQALARESVQVANTLNGLEAFEYRIFGLQMADVSGAFHTNDFTEVPFGSGTVPLNVATICALTFMCTLNNIHPNVRGYAVIAGAFQAVVSAKPN
;
A
#
# COMPACT_ATOMS: atom_id res chain seq x y z
N MET A 1 47.77 88.23 -2.26
CA MET A 1 46.58 88.34 -3.13
C MET A 1 46.41 86.97 -3.82
N ARG A 2 45.58 86.05 -3.27
CA ARG A 2 45.08 84.87 -3.97
C ARG A 2 43.84 84.33 -3.19
N LEU A 3 42.71 84.34 -3.89
CA LEU A 3 41.42 83.93 -3.41
C LEU A 3 41.40 82.43 -3.17
N ARG A 4 40.84 82.00 -2.02
CA ARG A 4 40.46 80.63 -1.74
C ARG A 4 39.02 80.42 -2.19
N ARG A 5 38.79 79.48 -3.05
CA ARG A 5 37.44 78.95 -3.39
C ARG A 5 37.07 77.87 -2.42
N LEU A 6 35.95 78.00 -1.76
CA LEU A 6 35.29 77.05 -0.98
C LEU A 6 34.51 76.10 -1.94
N GLY A 7 34.78 74.79 -1.86
CA GLY A 7 34.00 73.77 -2.57
C GLY A 7 32.98 73.17 -1.60
N GLU A 8 31.71 73.29 -1.92
CA GLU A 8 30.62 72.64 -1.20
C GLU A 8 30.52 71.20 -1.64
N PHE A 9 30.65 70.30 -0.69
CA PHE A 9 30.32 68.87 -0.89
C PHE A 9 28.85 68.66 -0.54
N ALA A 10 28.01 68.43 -1.54
CA ALA A 10 26.63 67.90 -1.36
C ALA A 10 26.68 66.40 -1.09
N SER A 11 26.33 66.01 0.12
CA SER A 11 26.14 64.57 0.48
C SER A 11 24.77 64.13 -0.04
N VAL A 12 24.76 63.26 -1.03
CA VAL A 12 23.58 62.56 -1.50
C VAL A 12 23.35 61.34 -0.59
N MET A 13 22.28 61.43 0.21
CA MET A 13 21.83 60.30 1.06
C MET A 13 20.98 59.35 0.22
N ILE A 14 21.53 58.18 -0.14
CA ILE A 14 20.79 57.13 -0.83
C ILE A 14 19.99 56.36 0.22
N VAL A 15 18.68 56.56 0.25
CA VAL A 15 17.75 55.76 1.07
C VAL A 15 17.45 54.49 0.30
N SER A 16 18.07 53.37 0.74
CA SER A 16 17.76 52.06 0.21
C SER A 16 16.48 51.53 0.87
N VAL A 17 15.38 51.52 0.12
CA VAL A 17 14.13 50.86 0.52
C VAL A 17 14.26 49.36 0.28
N ALA A 18 14.48 48.60 1.34
CA ALA A 18 14.43 47.13 1.28
C ALA A 18 12.97 46.69 1.20
N VAL A 19 12.51 46.26 0.02
CA VAL A 19 11.21 45.58 -0.15
C VAL A 19 11.34 44.16 0.39
N VAL A 20 10.83 43.93 1.59
CA VAL A 20 10.68 42.59 2.14
C VAL A 20 9.47 41.93 1.47
N LEU A 21 9.74 41.10 0.44
CA LEU A 21 8.72 40.18 -0.11
C LEU A 21 8.47 39.07 0.90
N THR A 22 7.45 39.25 1.74
CA THR A 22 6.90 38.15 2.54
C THR A 22 6.19 37.20 1.58
N GLY A 23 6.89 36.14 1.20
CA GLY A 23 6.30 35.02 0.46
C GLY A 23 5.23 34.34 1.33
N GLN A 24 3.98 34.74 1.18
CA GLN A 24 2.85 34.00 1.72
C GLN A 24 2.74 32.72 0.91
N SER A 25 3.05 31.59 1.53
CA SER A 25 2.69 30.27 1.00
C SER A 25 1.17 30.22 0.92
N VAL A 26 0.60 30.39 -0.26
CA VAL A 26 -0.82 30.12 -0.52
C VAL A 26 -1.03 28.63 -0.33
N ALA A 27 -1.54 28.23 0.82
CA ALA A 27 -2.11 26.92 0.98
C ALA A 27 -3.22 26.78 -0.08
N SER A 28 -3.04 25.89 -1.04
CA SER A 28 -4.08 25.60 -2.04
C SER A 28 -5.32 25.14 -1.29
N ALA A 29 -6.36 25.94 -1.27
CA ALA A 29 -7.64 25.57 -0.69
C ALA A 29 -8.19 24.38 -1.46
N THR A 30 -8.53 23.30 -0.75
CA THR A 30 -9.21 22.12 -1.33
C THR A 30 -10.55 22.58 -1.94
N PRO A 31 -10.84 22.24 -3.20
CA PRO A 31 -12.11 22.58 -3.81
C PRO A 31 -13.30 22.13 -2.96
N PRO A 32 -14.38 22.90 -2.84
CA PRO A 32 -15.57 22.49 -2.12
C PRO A 32 -16.12 21.15 -2.65
N GLY A 33 -16.42 20.22 -1.74
CA GLY A 33 -16.97 18.91 -2.10
C GLY A 33 -15.91 17.84 -2.39
N THR A 34 -14.61 18.13 -2.36
CA THR A 34 -13.56 17.12 -2.55
C THR A 34 -13.69 16.01 -1.50
N THR A 35 -13.62 14.77 -1.98
CA THR A 35 -13.59 13.56 -1.16
C THR A 35 -12.32 12.75 -1.46
N TYR A 36 -11.97 11.83 -0.57
CA TYR A 36 -10.68 11.12 -0.66
C TYR A 36 -10.82 9.61 -0.54
N TYR A 37 -10.02 8.92 -1.34
CA TYR A 37 -9.64 7.52 -1.17
C TYR A 37 -8.18 7.48 -0.71
N VAL A 38 -7.94 6.94 0.49
CA VAL A 38 -6.60 6.78 1.08
C VAL A 38 -6.20 5.32 1.00
N ALA A 39 -5.08 5.04 0.35
CA ALA A 39 -4.54 3.69 0.22
C ALA A 39 -3.22 3.59 0.98
N LEU A 40 -3.17 2.64 1.92
CA LEU A 40 -1.97 2.26 2.67
C LEU A 40 -1.50 0.88 2.20
N GLY A 41 -0.25 0.56 2.50
CA GLY A 41 0.26 -0.79 2.26
C GLY A 41 1.70 -0.84 1.83
N ASP A 42 2.05 -1.93 1.19
CA ASP A 42 3.39 -2.21 0.69
C ASP A 42 3.52 -1.96 -0.82
N SER A 43 4.34 -2.76 -1.51
CA SER A 43 4.56 -2.68 -2.96
C SER A 43 3.30 -2.98 -3.78
N LEU A 44 2.36 -3.77 -3.25
CA LEU A 44 1.11 -4.07 -3.94
C LEU A 44 0.24 -2.82 -4.07
N SER A 45 0.12 -2.03 -3.00
CA SER A 45 -0.61 -0.75 -3.05
C SER A 45 0.04 0.28 -3.97
N GLN A 46 1.36 0.16 -4.21
CA GLN A 46 2.10 0.99 -5.16
C GLN A 46 1.99 0.51 -6.62
N GLY A 47 1.40 -0.67 -6.85
CA GLY A 47 1.35 -1.27 -8.18
C GLY A 47 2.73 -1.62 -8.72
N PHE A 48 3.63 -2.09 -7.85
CA PHE A 48 5.00 -2.42 -8.23
C PHE A 48 5.03 -3.61 -9.20
N MET A 49 5.82 -3.45 -10.27
CA MET A 49 6.15 -4.53 -11.21
C MET A 49 7.67 -4.54 -11.45
N PRO A 50 8.31 -5.73 -11.55
CA PRO A 50 9.79 -5.83 -11.51
C PRO A 50 10.49 -5.12 -12.66
N LEU A 51 9.81 -4.87 -13.79
CA LEU A 51 10.41 -4.23 -14.97
C LEU A 51 10.15 -2.71 -15.03
N THR A 52 9.17 -2.21 -14.30
CA THR A 52 8.73 -0.80 -14.37
C THR A 52 8.79 -0.08 -13.03
N GLY A 53 8.97 -0.80 -11.93
CA GLY A 53 8.88 -0.24 -10.58
C GLY A 53 7.42 0.06 -10.17
N ASN A 54 7.22 1.04 -9.29
CA ASN A 54 5.90 1.53 -8.90
C ASN A 54 5.16 2.10 -10.11
N SER A 55 3.87 1.80 -10.24
CA SER A 55 3.07 2.15 -11.42
C SER A 55 1.70 2.71 -11.05
N ASN A 56 0.96 3.15 -12.07
CA ASN A 56 -0.46 3.53 -11.96
C ASN A 56 -1.39 2.43 -12.52
N GLU A 57 -0.91 1.20 -12.59
CA GLU A 57 -1.66 0.03 -13.06
C GLU A 57 -1.97 -0.96 -11.93
N GLY A 58 -1.62 -0.58 -10.67
CA GLY A 58 -1.88 -1.36 -9.48
C GLY A 58 -3.36 -1.47 -9.13
N TYR A 59 -3.68 -2.32 -8.16
CA TYR A 59 -5.06 -2.52 -7.72
C TYR A 59 -5.69 -1.23 -7.18
N VAL A 60 -4.92 -0.40 -6.48
CA VAL A 60 -5.37 0.89 -5.94
C VAL A 60 -5.83 1.83 -7.05
N ASP A 61 -5.05 1.90 -8.13
CA ASP A 61 -5.35 2.77 -9.28
C ASP A 61 -6.60 2.30 -10.02
N GLN A 62 -6.79 0.98 -10.15
CA GLN A 62 -7.97 0.39 -10.79
C GLN A 62 -9.24 0.59 -9.97
N ILE A 63 -9.17 0.45 -8.63
CA ILE A 63 -10.28 0.78 -7.73
C ILE A 63 -10.62 2.27 -7.84
N TYR A 64 -9.60 3.14 -7.78
CA TYR A 64 -9.79 4.58 -7.90
C TYR A 64 -10.46 4.96 -9.23
N ALA A 65 -9.96 4.42 -10.35
CA ALA A 65 -10.52 4.70 -11.66
C ALA A 65 -12.00 4.34 -11.75
N GLN A 66 -12.43 3.21 -11.17
CA GLN A 66 -13.83 2.81 -11.13
C GLN A 66 -14.67 3.73 -10.25
N LEU A 67 -14.21 4.02 -9.02
CA LEU A 67 -14.94 4.89 -8.09
C LEU A 67 -15.08 6.32 -8.62
N HIS A 68 -14.01 6.82 -9.25
CA HIS A 68 -13.96 8.18 -9.80
C HIS A 68 -14.98 8.41 -10.93
N GLN A 69 -15.35 7.36 -11.70
CA GLN A 69 -16.37 7.46 -12.74
C GLN A 69 -17.72 7.95 -12.18
N SER A 70 -18.11 7.47 -11.00
CA SER A 70 -19.36 7.88 -10.33
C SER A 70 -19.17 9.00 -9.32
N GLN A 71 -17.94 9.29 -8.93
CA GLN A 71 -17.56 10.29 -7.92
C GLN A 71 -16.44 11.19 -8.44
N PRO A 72 -16.71 12.14 -9.36
CA PRO A 72 -15.67 12.97 -10.00
C PRO A 72 -14.88 13.85 -9.02
N GLN A 73 -15.40 14.07 -7.80
CA GLN A 73 -14.72 14.83 -6.75
C GLN A 73 -13.79 13.96 -5.88
N LEU A 74 -13.75 12.65 -6.13
CA LEU A 74 -12.86 11.74 -5.41
C LEU A 74 -11.41 11.97 -5.83
N GLN A 75 -10.53 12.08 -4.87
CA GLN A 75 -9.08 12.14 -5.08
C GLN A 75 -8.39 10.95 -4.42
N LEU A 76 -7.39 10.40 -5.10
CA LEU A 76 -6.57 9.31 -4.59
C LEU A 76 -5.38 9.85 -3.80
N VAL A 77 -5.14 9.26 -2.63
CA VAL A 77 -3.97 9.50 -1.78
C VAL A 77 -3.27 8.14 -1.56
N LYS A 78 -2.23 7.87 -2.35
CA LYS A 78 -1.41 6.65 -2.23
C LYS A 78 -0.31 6.91 -1.20
N LEU A 79 -0.39 6.25 -0.06
CA LEU A 79 0.60 6.31 1.01
C LEU A 79 1.49 5.08 1.07
N GLY A 80 1.16 4.01 0.34
CA GLY A 80 1.91 2.76 0.35
C GLY A 80 3.41 2.95 0.10
N CYS A 81 4.19 1.95 0.48
CA CYS A 81 5.64 1.98 0.39
C CYS A 81 6.18 0.59 0.05
N SER A 82 6.86 0.44 -1.08
CA SER A 82 7.43 -0.85 -1.47
C SER A 82 8.42 -1.36 -0.43
N GLY A 83 8.24 -2.62 0.01
CA GLY A 83 9.04 -3.26 1.07
C GLY A 83 8.55 -2.96 2.49
N GLU A 84 7.42 -2.28 2.66
CA GLU A 84 6.88 -1.95 3.98
C GLU A 84 6.50 -3.21 4.75
N THR A 85 6.92 -3.29 6.00
CA THR A 85 6.48 -4.27 7.01
C THR A 85 5.49 -3.62 7.97
N THR A 86 4.80 -4.41 8.78
CA THR A 86 3.95 -3.86 9.85
C THR A 86 4.76 -3.01 10.85
N THR A 87 6.03 -3.33 11.06
CA THR A 87 6.94 -2.58 11.93
C THR A 87 7.31 -1.23 11.31
N THR A 88 7.75 -1.21 10.05
CA THR A 88 8.18 0.03 9.39
C THR A 88 6.99 0.94 9.06
N MET A 89 5.80 0.38 8.77
CA MET A 89 4.57 1.18 8.65
C MET A 89 4.29 2.01 9.90
N ARG A 90 4.61 1.49 11.08
CA ARG A 90 4.44 2.19 12.37
C ARG A 90 5.60 3.13 12.70
N GLN A 91 6.83 2.72 12.42
CA GLN A 91 8.05 3.38 12.91
C GLN A 91 8.75 4.21 11.83
N GLY A 92 8.44 3.95 10.54
CA GLY A 92 9.15 4.53 9.41
C GLY A 92 10.46 3.80 9.10
N GLY A 93 11.27 4.44 8.26
CA GLY A 93 12.62 3.97 7.93
C GLY A 93 12.79 3.47 6.49
N ILE A 94 11.72 3.29 5.71
CA ILE A 94 11.80 2.91 4.28
C ILE A 94 11.47 4.11 3.39
N CYS A 95 10.23 4.58 3.43
CA CYS A 95 9.81 5.73 2.63
C CYS A 95 9.78 7.02 3.45
N SER A 96 9.89 8.15 2.74
CA SER A 96 9.80 9.48 3.34
C SER A 96 8.39 10.03 3.19
N TYR A 97 7.84 10.51 4.30
CA TYR A 97 6.53 11.16 4.36
C TYR A 97 6.71 12.59 4.86
N PRO A 98 6.54 13.63 4.01
CA PRO A 98 6.73 15.01 4.42
C PRO A 98 5.88 15.38 5.65
N GLY A 99 6.55 15.79 6.73
CA GLY A 99 5.88 16.16 7.98
C GLY A 99 5.41 14.99 8.85
N ALA A 100 5.73 13.74 8.46
CA ALA A 100 5.39 12.54 9.24
C ALA A 100 6.57 11.55 9.28
N GLY A 101 6.72 10.85 10.40
CA GLY A 101 7.85 9.92 10.60
C GLY A 101 7.61 8.52 10.03
N SER A 102 6.38 8.19 9.60
CA SER A 102 6.01 6.86 9.11
C SER A 102 4.75 6.94 8.25
N GLN A 103 4.48 5.85 7.51
CA GLN A 103 3.25 5.71 6.72
C GLN A 103 1.99 5.87 7.59
N LEU A 104 1.96 5.20 8.74
CA LEU A 104 0.85 5.30 9.68
C LEU A 104 0.67 6.73 10.20
N ALA A 105 1.77 7.42 10.54
CA ALA A 105 1.70 8.81 11.01
C ALA A 105 1.14 9.74 9.93
N ALA A 106 1.54 9.56 8.68
CA ALA A 106 1.02 10.30 7.53
C ALA A 106 -0.48 10.04 7.34
N ALA A 107 -0.91 8.78 7.37
CA ALA A 107 -2.32 8.40 7.25
C ALA A 107 -3.17 9.00 8.38
N VAL A 108 -2.71 8.89 9.63
CA VAL A 108 -3.40 9.45 10.81
C VAL A 108 -3.54 10.98 10.71
N ALA A 109 -2.48 11.68 10.29
CA ALA A 109 -2.51 13.13 10.08
C ALA A 109 -3.53 13.49 8.98
N PHE A 110 -3.49 12.78 7.85
CA PHE A 110 -4.41 13.01 6.75
C PHE A 110 -5.87 12.76 7.15
N LEU A 111 -6.16 11.62 7.79
CA LEU A 111 -7.51 11.26 8.24
C LEU A 111 -8.08 12.29 9.24
N ARG A 112 -7.26 12.82 10.15
CA ARG A 112 -7.69 13.86 11.10
C ARG A 112 -8.01 15.18 10.41
N THR A 113 -7.13 15.60 9.48
CA THR A 113 -7.29 16.88 8.76
C THR A 113 -8.47 16.86 7.80
N HIS A 114 -8.77 15.69 7.20
CA HIS A 114 -9.85 15.53 6.21
C HIS A 114 -11.03 14.71 6.76
N ARG A 115 -11.25 14.77 8.06
CA ARG A 115 -12.34 14.02 8.71
C ARG A 115 -13.70 14.41 8.10
N GLY A 116 -14.47 13.38 7.69
CA GLY A 116 -15.73 13.56 6.98
C GLY A 116 -15.62 13.62 5.45
N SER A 117 -14.44 13.99 4.92
CA SER A 117 -14.19 13.99 3.47
C SER A 117 -13.56 12.69 2.96
N VAL A 118 -12.90 11.89 3.82
CA VAL A 118 -12.40 10.57 3.43
C VAL A 118 -13.57 9.61 3.31
N LYS A 119 -13.69 8.95 2.15
CA LYS A 119 -14.76 7.99 1.85
C LYS A 119 -14.28 6.54 1.92
N TYR A 120 -13.04 6.29 1.51
CA TYR A 120 -12.46 4.96 1.40
C TYR A 120 -11.07 4.93 2.01
N VAL A 121 -10.76 3.83 2.70
CA VAL A 121 -9.42 3.52 3.21
C VAL A 121 -9.14 2.05 2.92
N THR A 122 -8.10 1.76 2.15
CA THR A 122 -7.65 0.38 1.92
C THR A 122 -6.27 0.15 2.52
N ILE A 123 -6.00 -1.10 2.90
CA ILE A 123 -4.72 -1.51 3.46
C ILE A 123 -4.35 -2.93 3.00
N ASP A 124 -3.11 -3.10 2.60
CA ASP A 124 -2.40 -4.37 2.43
C ASP A 124 -1.09 -4.28 3.21
N ILE A 125 -0.85 -5.18 4.15
CA ILE A 125 0.37 -5.16 4.98
C ILE A 125 0.54 -6.46 5.74
N GLY A 126 1.76 -7.00 5.80
CA GLY A 126 2.10 -8.18 6.59
C GLY A 126 2.92 -9.22 5.83
N ALA A 127 2.79 -9.31 4.50
CA ALA A 127 3.55 -10.27 3.71
C ALA A 127 5.07 -10.08 3.85
N ASN A 128 5.57 -8.85 3.79
CA ASN A 128 7.00 -8.55 3.93
C ASN A 128 7.57 -8.86 5.33
N ASP A 129 6.74 -9.04 6.34
CA ASP A 129 7.18 -9.52 7.67
C ASP A 129 7.50 -11.02 7.64
N ILE A 130 6.86 -11.82 6.75
CA ILE A 130 6.97 -13.29 6.67
C ILE A 130 7.87 -13.75 5.53
N ASP A 131 7.88 -13.07 4.39
CA ASP A 131 8.62 -13.48 3.19
C ASP A 131 10.10 -13.86 3.47
N PRO A 132 10.85 -13.15 4.34
CA PRO A 132 12.21 -13.51 4.69
C PRO A 132 12.34 -14.90 5.31
N CYS A 133 11.29 -15.44 5.94
CA CYS A 133 11.31 -16.75 6.57
C CYS A 133 11.37 -17.91 5.57
N ALA A 134 11.12 -17.65 4.27
CA ALA A 134 11.20 -18.65 3.19
C ALA A 134 12.37 -18.37 2.22
N ALA A 135 13.21 -17.38 2.46
CA ALA A 135 14.24 -16.93 1.52
C ALA A 135 15.30 -17.99 1.15
N SER A 136 15.51 -19.00 2.01
CA SER A 136 16.46 -20.09 1.78
C SER A 136 15.88 -21.26 0.95
N GLY A 137 14.61 -21.19 0.53
CA GLY A 137 13.89 -22.30 -0.09
C GLY A 137 13.40 -23.35 0.90
N VAL A 138 13.51 -23.06 2.20
CA VAL A 138 12.94 -23.82 3.32
C VAL A 138 12.23 -22.83 4.22
N ILE A 139 11.06 -23.20 4.75
CA ILE A 139 10.32 -22.34 5.66
C ILE A 139 10.86 -22.50 7.08
N ASP A 140 11.39 -21.41 7.65
CA ASP A 140 11.78 -21.35 9.06
C ASP A 140 10.53 -21.08 9.91
N GLN A 141 10.02 -22.15 10.54
CA GLN A 141 8.82 -22.08 11.36
C GLN A 141 8.96 -21.20 12.61
N THR A 142 10.19 -21.06 13.16
CA THR A 142 10.45 -20.17 14.28
C THR A 142 10.32 -18.71 13.82
N CYS A 143 10.96 -18.37 12.70
CA CYS A 143 10.83 -17.08 12.06
C CYS A 143 9.36 -16.73 11.76
N VAL A 144 8.60 -17.67 11.18
CA VAL A 144 7.17 -17.49 10.89
C VAL A 144 6.39 -17.18 12.16
N ALA A 145 6.59 -17.94 13.23
CA ALA A 145 5.87 -17.73 14.49
C ALA A 145 6.17 -16.35 15.12
N GLU A 146 7.42 -15.93 15.11
CA GLU A 146 7.84 -14.61 15.60
C GLU A 146 7.27 -13.47 14.74
N SER A 147 7.28 -13.64 13.41
CA SER A 147 6.71 -12.69 12.46
C SER A 147 5.20 -12.54 12.65
N LEU A 148 4.46 -13.64 12.74
CA LEU A 148 3.00 -13.62 13.00
C LEU A 148 2.66 -12.93 14.32
N ALA A 149 3.43 -13.20 15.39
CA ALA A 149 3.24 -12.52 16.67
C ALA A 149 3.52 -11.02 16.57
N THR A 150 4.47 -10.61 15.74
CA THR A 150 4.79 -9.20 15.47
C THR A 150 3.70 -8.53 14.64
N ILE A 151 3.25 -9.18 13.57
CA ILE A 151 2.14 -8.72 12.72
C ILE A 151 0.90 -8.47 13.57
N GLY A 152 0.47 -9.44 14.40
CA GLY A 152 -0.72 -9.27 15.24
C GLY A 152 -0.65 -8.04 16.15
N ARG A 153 0.47 -7.87 16.88
CA ARG A 153 0.65 -6.69 17.73
C ARG A 153 0.65 -5.38 16.93
N ASN A 154 1.30 -5.38 15.77
CA ASN A 154 1.44 -4.16 14.97
C ASN A 154 0.15 -3.82 14.24
N LEU A 155 -0.53 -4.81 13.64
CA LEU A 155 -1.79 -4.62 12.92
C LEU A 155 -2.88 -4.10 13.86
N LEU A 156 -2.99 -4.68 15.06
CA LEU A 156 -3.86 -4.14 16.12
C LEU A 156 -3.63 -2.63 16.33
N ALA A 157 -2.37 -2.22 16.53
CA ALA A 157 -2.03 -0.81 16.77
C ALA A 157 -2.30 0.09 15.55
N ILE A 158 -2.06 -0.42 14.34
CA ILE A 158 -2.35 0.27 13.08
C ILE A 158 -3.86 0.51 12.96
N LEU A 159 -4.68 -0.52 13.13
CA LEU A 159 -6.13 -0.45 12.96
C LEU A 159 -6.78 0.45 14.03
N VAL A 160 -6.33 0.36 15.29
CA VAL A 160 -6.75 1.30 16.37
C VAL A 160 -6.48 2.74 15.96
N SER A 161 -5.27 3.01 15.45
CA SER A 161 -4.86 4.37 15.08
C SER A 161 -5.67 4.93 13.91
N LEU A 162 -5.90 4.11 12.87
CA LEU A 162 -6.69 4.49 11.70
C LEU A 162 -8.16 4.77 12.09
N ARG A 163 -8.76 3.90 12.91
CA ARG A 163 -10.13 4.09 13.39
C ARG A 163 -10.28 5.30 14.31
N ALA A 164 -9.33 5.53 15.21
CA ALA A 164 -9.33 6.71 16.07
C ALA A 164 -9.23 8.01 15.27
N ALA A 165 -8.45 8.02 14.18
CA ALA A 165 -8.26 9.20 13.32
C ALA A 165 -9.45 9.45 12.39
N GLY A 166 -9.87 8.44 11.64
CA GLY A 166 -10.90 8.57 10.59
C GLY A 166 -12.33 8.33 11.07
N GLY A 167 -12.52 7.64 12.21
CA GLY A 167 -13.83 7.27 12.73
C GLY A 167 -14.53 6.20 11.89
N PHE A 168 -15.85 6.19 11.93
CA PHE A 168 -16.70 5.20 11.25
C PHE A 168 -17.29 5.69 9.90
N GLY A 169 -16.97 6.92 9.49
CA GLY A 169 -17.48 7.49 8.24
C GLY A 169 -16.95 6.79 6.96
N PRO A 170 -15.62 6.58 6.82
CA PRO A 170 -15.06 5.90 5.69
C PRO A 170 -15.44 4.42 5.63
N GLN A 171 -15.52 3.87 4.41
CA GLN A 171 -15.44 2.43 4.20
C GLN A 171 -13.98 2.01 4.32
N TYR A 172 -13.71 1.08 5.23
CA TYR A 172 -12.37 0.50 5.40
C TYR A 172 -12.36 -0.91 4.86
N ALA A 173 -11.32 -1.25 4.11
CA ALA A 173 -11.09 -2.61 3.65
C ALA A 173 -9.62 -2.98 3.77
N GLY A 174 -9.37 -4.23 4.17
CA GLY A 174 -8.07 -4.87 4.09
C GLY A 174 -8.16 -6.10 3.20
N MET A 175 -7.03 -6.67 2.77
CA MET A 175 -7.02 -7.86 1.93
C MET A 175 -6.33 -9.03 2.62
N THR A 176 -6.70 -10.25 2.20
CA THR A 176 -5.88 -11.45 2.37
C THR A 176 -4.84 -11.53 1.26
N TYR A 177 -3.74 -12.25 1.49
CA TYR A 177 -2.67 -12.41 0.49
C TYR A 177 -2.81 -13.73 -0.28
N TYR A 178 -2.46 -13.69 -1.58
CA TYR A 178 -2.15 -14.88 -2.36
C TYR A 178 -0.79 -15.45 -1.93
N ASP A 179 -0.51 -16.71 -2.27
CA ASP A 179 0.74 -17.38 -1.96
C ASP A 179 1.64 -17.49 -3.22
N PRO A 180 2.67 -16.65 -3.39
CA PRO A 180 3.56 -16.72 -4.54
C PRO A 180 4.47 -17.97 -4.53
N PHE A 181 4.75 -18.54 -3.35
CA PHE A 181 5.62 -19.71 -3.20
C PHE A 181 5.02 -21.01 -3.77
N LEU A 182 3.73 -21.02 -4.12
CA LEU A 182 3.09 -22.06 -4.90
C LEU A 182 3.84 -22.38 -6.20
N ALA A 183 4.52 -21.42 -6.80
CA ALA A 183 5.35 -21.63 -8.00
C ALA A 183 6.51 -22.62 -7.76
N ALA A 184 6.94 -22.84 -6.52
CA ALA A 184 7.94 -23.85 -6.17
C ALA A 184 7.50 -25.27 -6.58
N TRP A 185 6.20 -25.51 -6.74
CA TRP A 185 5.65 -26.76 -7.27
C TRP A 185 6.35 -27.26 -8.52
N LEU A 186 6.74 -26.34 -9.41
CA LEU A 186 7.39 -26.63 -10.68
C LEU A 186 8.83 -27.17 -10.53
N LEU A 187 9.40 -27.10 -9.34
CA LEU A 187 10.77 -27.57 -9.04
C LEU A 187 10.82 -29.08 -8.65
N GLY A 188 9.70 -29.79 -8.82
CA GLY A 188 9.61 -31.23 -8.50
C GLY A 188 9.28 -31.52 -7.05
N PRO A 189 9.51 -32.76 -6.54
CA PRO A 189 8.96 -33.21 -5.26
C PRO A 189 9.29 -32.35 -4.04
N ALA A 190 10.52 -31.85 -3.94
CA ALA A 190 10.90 -30.94 -2.85
C ALA A 190 10.16 -29.59 -2.94
N GLY A 191 10.03 -29.03 -4.14
CA GLY A 191 9.26 -27.82 -4.37
C GLY A 191 7.75 -28.00 -4.14
N GLN A 192 7.22 -29.17 -4.42
CA GLN A 192 5.82 -29.52 -4.12
C GLN A 192 5.56 -29.59 -2.61
N ALA A 193 6.51 -30.11 -1.83
CA ALA A 193 6.44 -30.09 -0.38
C ALA A 193 6.45 -28.64 0.15
N LEU A 194 7.39 -27.81 -0.34
CA LEU A 194 7.48 -26.38 0.01
C LEU A 194 6.18 -25.63 -0.33
N ALA A 195 5.62 -25.82 -1.52
CA ALA A 195 4.39 -25.18 -1.94
C ALA A 195 3.18 -25.56 -1.06
N ARG A 196 3.10 -26.81 -0.58
CA ARG A 196 2.05 -27.23 0.37
C ARG A 196 2.24 -26.62 1.75
N GLU A 197 3.48 -26.48 2.18
CA GLU A 197 3.82 -25.87 3.46
C GLU A 197 3.57 -24.36 3.43
N SER A 198 3.91 -23.66 2.34
CA SER A 198 3.68 -22.21 2.20
C SER A 198 2.19 -21.84 2.27
N VAL A 199 1.30 -22.69 1.73
CA VAL A 199 -0.16 -22.50 1.88
C VAL A 199 -0.61 -22.49 3.34
N GLN A 200 0.01 -23.31 4.20
CA GLN A 200 -0.32 -23.31 5.64
C GLN A 200 0.07 -21.98 6.30
N VAL A 201 1.24 -21.45 5.93
CA VAL A 201 1.72 -20.14 6.42
C VAL A 201 0.82 -19.01 5.91
N ALA A 202 0.51 -19.01 4.61
CA ALA A 202 -0.39 -18.03 4.00
C ALA A 202 -1.78 -18.06 4.66
N ASN A 203 -2.33 -19.24 4.92
CA ASN A 203 -3.62 -19.38 5.60
C ASN A 203 -3.58 -18.86 7.04
N THR A 204 -2.46 -19.02 7.74
CA THR A 204 -2.31 -18.52 9.11
C THR A 204 -2.24 -17.00 9.13
N LEU A 205 -1.47 -16.40 8.23
CA LEU A 205 -1.42 -14.93 8.04
C LEU A 205 -2.81 -14.40 7.70
N ASN A 206 -3.43 -14.94 6.67
CA ASN A 206 -4.75 -14.52 6.20
C ASN A 206 -5.84 -14.66 7.28
N GLY A 207 -5.75 -15.71 8.11
CA GLY A 207 -6.64 -15.90 9.25
C GLY A 207 -6.47 -14.85 10.34
N LEU A 208 -5.22 -14.48 10.64
CA LEU A 208 -4.89 -13.39 11.58
C LEU A 208 -5.42 -12.05 11.08
N GLU A 209 -5.14 -11.71 9.82
CA GLU A 209 -5.62 -10.47 9.20
C GLU A 209 -7.15 -10.39 9.17
N ALA A 210 -7.82 -11.45 8.73
CA ALA A 210 -9.28 -11.51 8.68
C ALA A 210 -9.91 -11.34 10.08
N PHE A 211 -9.29 -11.91 11.11
CA PHE A 211 -9.72 -11.76 12.50
C PHE A 211 -9.62 -10.29 12.95
N GLU A 212 -8.45 -9.65 12.75
CA GLU A 212 -8.21 -8.27 13.12
C GLU A 212 -9.13 -7.30 12.33
N TYR A 213 -9.26 -7.48 11.02
CA TYR A 213 -10.14 -6.67 10.19
C TYR A 213 -11.58 -6.72 10.68
N ARG A 214 -12.08 -7.91 11.03
CA ARG A 214 -13.44 -8.07 11.54
C ARG A 214 -13.65 -7.34 12.86
N ILE A 215 -12.69 -7.42 13.81
CA ILE A 215 -12.78 -6.72 15.10
C ILE A 215 -12.90 -5.21 14.89
N PHE A 216 -12.14 -4.67 13.95
CA PHE A 216 -12.15 -3.22 13.66
C PHE A 216 -13.18 -2.80 12.62
N GLY A 217 -14.04 -3.72 12.16
CA GLY A 217 -15.10 -3.44 11.19
C GLY A 217 -14.58 -3.03 9.81
N LEU A 218 -13.42 -3.56 9.40
CA LEU A 218 -12.96 -3.50 8.02
C LEU A 218 -13.66 -4.60 7.21
N GLN A 219 -13.98 -4.29 5.96
CA GLN A 219 -14.36 -5.31 4.98
C GLN A 219 -13.10 -6.07 4.55
N MET A 220 -13.23 -7.36 4.26
CA MET A 220 -12.12 -8.19 3.82
C MET A 220 -12.25 -8.47 2.32
N ALA A 221 -11.29 -8.01 1.55
CA ALA A 221 -11.09 -8.39 0.16
C ALA A 221 -10.41 -9.76 0.10
N ASP A 222 -11.13 -10.80 -0.32
CA ASP A 222 -10.62 -12.17 -0.38
C ASP A 222 -9.74 -12.40 -1.61
N VAL A 223 -8.51 -11.88 -1.55
CA VAL A 223 -7.52 -12.05 -2.61
C VAL A 223 -6.98 -13.47 -2.64
N SER A 224 -6.81 -14.12 -1.47
CA SER A 224 -6.41 -15.53 -1.37
C SER A 224 -7.38 -16.44 -2.14
N GLY A 225 -8.69 -16.23 -1.95
CA GLY A 225 -9.72 -16.96 -2.68
C GLY A 225 -9.71 -16.63 -4.18
N ALA A 226 -9.57 -15.37 -4.54
CA ALA A 226 -9.52 -14.93 -5.95
C ALA A 226 -8.30 -15.48 -6.72
N PHE A 227 -7.21 -15.79 -6.02
CA PHE A 227 -6.03 -16.48 -6.58
C PHE A 227 -6.08 -18.00 -6.45
N HIS A 228 -7.19 -18.56 -5.97
CA HIS A 228 -7.36 -19.99 -5.76
C HIS A 228 -6.29 -20.63 -4.84
N THR A 229 -5.76 -19.90 -3.85
CA THR A 229 -4.59 -20.31 -3.05
C THR A 229 -4.71 -21.73 -2.47
N ASN A 230 -5.92 -22.16 -2.12
CA ASN A 230 -6.17 -23.46 -1.51
C ASN A 230 -6.63 -24.54 -2.51
N ASP A 231 -6.69 -24.25 -3.81
CA ASP A 231 -7.24 -25.18 -4.79
C ASP A 231 -6.13 -25.99 -5.50
N PHE A 232 -5.97 -27.24 -5.09
CA PHE A 232 -5.03 -28.18 -5.67
C PHE A 232 -5.64 -29.09 -6.76
N THR A 233 -6.80 -28.70 -7.33
CA THR A 233 -7.38 -29.42 -8.48
C THR A 233 -6.44 -29.33 -9.68
N GLU A 234 -6.13 -30.48 -10.28
CA GLU A 234 -5.24 -30.56 -11.44
C GLU A 234 -5.87 -29.92 -12.68
N VAL A 235 -5.11 -29.04 -13.34
CA VAL A 235 -5.50 -28.37 -14.59
C VAL A 235 -4.41 -28.52 -15.64
N PRO A 236 -4.73 -28.45 -16.95
CA PRO A 236 -3.74 -28.47 -18.02
C PRO A 236 -2.71 -27.33 -17.89
N PHE A 237 -1.41 -27.64 -18.03
CA PHE A 237 -0.33 -26.67 -17.98
C PHE A 237 0.84 -27.13 -18.86
N GLY A 238 1.07 -26.45 -19.97
CA GLY A 238 2.04 -26.86 -20.99
C GLY A 238 1.70 -28.23 -21.56
N SER A 239 2.62 -29.19 -21.46
CA SER A 239 2.42 -30.60 -21.89
C SER A 239 1.95 -31.53 -20.78
N GLY A 240 1.69 -31.02 -19.57
CA GLY A 240 1.28 -31.80 -18.39
C GLY A 240 0.13 -31.15 -17.64
N THR A 241 0.09 -31.43 -16.34
CA THR A 241 -0.87 -30.84 -15.42
C THR A 241 -0.15 -30.26 -14.19
N VAL A 242 -0.76 -29.25 -13.58
CA VAL A 242 -0.39 -28.70 -12.27
C VAL A 242 -1.66 -28.34 -11.50
N PRO A 243 -1.60 -28.18 -10.18
CA PRO A 243 -2.70 -27.61 -9.41
C PRO A 243 -3.15 -26.24 -9.92
N LEU A 244 -4.46 -25.94 -9.80
CA LEU A 244 -5.05 -24.67 -10.24
C LEU A 244 -4.39 -23.47 -9.57
N ASN A 245 -4.09 -23.54 -8.28
CA ASN A 245 -3.38 -22.50 -7.56
C ASN A 245 -2.00 -22.19 -8.17
N VAL A 246 -1.24 -23.21 -8.56
CA VAL A 246 0.06 -23.06 -9.24
C VAL A 246 -0.11 -22.40 -10.61
N ALA A 247 -1.05 -22.90 -11.42
CA ALA A 247 -1.36 -22.31 -12.72
C ALA A 247 -1.78 -20.84 -12.58
N THR A 248 -2.57 -20.52 -11.56
CA THR A 248 -3.04 -19.15 -11.28
C THR A 248 -1.88 -18.22 -10.91
N ILE A 249 -0.99 -18.64 -10.01
CA ILE A 249 0.20 -17.84 -9.64
C ILE A 249 1.08 -17.58 -10.88
N CYS A 250 1.32 -18.59 -11.72
CA CYS A 250 2.10 -18.41 -12.95
C CYS A 250 1.43 -17.45 -13.95
N ALA A 251 0.10 -17.44 -14.01
CA ALA A 251 -0.65 -16.58 -14.94
C ALA A 251 -0.79 -15.13 -14.45
N LEU A 252 -0.85 -14.91 -13.14
CA LEU A 252 -1.20 -13.62 -12.55
C LEU A 252 -0.02 -12.88 -11.90
N THR A 253 1.13 -13.55 -11.74
CA THR A 253 2.33 -12.94 -11.15
C THR A 253 3.55 -13.07 -12.06
N PHE A 254 4.63 -12.44 -11.67
CA PHE A 254 5.93 -12.62 -12.32
C PHE A 254 6.73 -13.80 -11.73
N MET A 255 6.14 -14.60 -10.85
CA MET A 255 6.87 -15.64 -10.12
C MET A 255 7.46 -16.69 -11.04
N CYS A 256 6.68 -17.22 -12.01
CA CYS A 256 7.13 -18.26 -12.91
C CYS A 256 8.03 -17.75 -14.05
N THR A 257 8.07 -16.45 -14.32
CA THR A 257 8.85 -15.86 -15.43
C THR A 257 10.09 -15.12 -14.98
N LEU A 258 10.04 -14.44 -13.83
CA LEU A 258 11.11 -13.59 -13.33
C LEU A 258 11.52 -13.94 -11.89
N ASN A 259 10.99 -15.02 -11.33
CA ASN A 259 11.15 -15.36 -9.90
C ASN A 259 10.85 -14.16 -8.98
N ASN A 260 9.74 -13.46 -9.26
CA ASN A 260 9.34 -12.27 -8.54
C ASN A 260 7.89 -12.38 -8.09
N ILE A 261 7.66 -12.11 -6.81
CA ILE A 261 6.37 -12.33 -6.13
C ILE A 261 5.23 -11.43 -6.61
N HIS A 262 5.55 -10.31 -7.28
CA HIS A 262 4.56 -9.29 -7.59
C HIS A 262 3.61 -9.69 -8.73
N PRO A 263 2.36 -9.22 -8.67
CA PRO A 263 1.38 -9.43 -9.72
C PRO A 263 1.78 -8.71 -11.02
N ASN A 264 1.39 -9.29 -12.15
CA ASN A 264 1.30 -8.56 -13.40
C ASN A 264 -0.01 -7.74 -13.45
N VAL A 265 -0.25 -6.99 -14.52
CA VAL A 265 -1.46 -6.14 -14.66
C VAL A 265 -2.76 -6.95 -14.47
N ARG A 266 -2.80 -8.21 -14.97
CA ARG A 266 -3.96 -9.09 -14.78
C ARG A 266 -4.13 -9.51 -13.32
N GLY A 267 -3.04 -9.81 -12.62
CA GLY A 267 -3.06 -10.12 -11.20
C GLY A 267 -3.54 -8.92 -10.37
N TYR A 268 -3.08 -7.72 -10.70
CA TYR A 268 -3.60 -6.50 -10.07
C TYR A 268 -5.09 -6.28 -10.36
N ALA A 269 -5.59 -6.65 -11.53
CA ALA A 269 -7.02 -6.59 -11.83
C ALA A 269 -7.84 -7.58 -10.97
N VAL A 270 -7.30 -8.77 -10.69
CA VAL A 270 -7.93 -9.74 -9.79
C VAL A 270 -7.98 -9.19 -8.36
N ILE A 271 -6.88 -8.60 -7.86
CA ILE A 271 -6.84 -7.94 -6.54
C ILE A 271 -7.86 -6.79 -6.48
N ALA A 272 -7.88 -5.93 -7.51
CA ALA A 272 -8.85 -4.84 -7.60
C ALA A 272 -10.29 -5.36 -7.55
N GLY A 273 -10.61 -6.45 -8.27
CA GLY A 273 -11.91 -7.10 -8.26
C GLY A 273 -12.34 -7.57 -6.87
N ALA A 274 -11.42 -8.17 -6.11
CA ALA A 274 -11.69 -8.59 -4.74
C ALA A 274 -12.02 -7.40 -3.82
N PHE A 275 -11.29 -6.29 -3.93
CA PHE A 275 -11.62 -5.07 -3.20
C PHE A 275 -12.95 -4.44 -3.67
N GLN A 276 -13.22 -4.41 -4.97
CA GLN A 276 -14.44 -3.85 -5.54
C GLN A 276 -15.70 -4.61 -5.10
N ALA A 277 -15.58 -5.89 -4.77
CA ALA A 277 -16.67 -6.66 -4.19
C ALA A 277 -17.10 -6.17 -2.79
N VAL A 278 -16.21 -5.50 -2.06
CA VAL A 278 -16.44 -5.05 -0.68
C VAL A 278 -16.37 -3.53 -0.50
N VAL A 279 -15.77 -2.82 -1.46
CA VAL A 279 -15.69 -1.35 -1.50
C VAL A 279 -16.51 -0.87 -2.69
N SER A 280 -17.65 -0.24 -2.43
CA SER A 280 -18.53 0.26 -3.49
C SER A 280 -18.96 1.70 -3.22
N ALA A 281 -19.24 2.44 -4.30
CA ALA A 281 -19.93 3.70 -4.18
C ALA A 281 -21.26 3.46 -3.47
N LYS A 282 -21.47 4.07 -2.29
CA LYS A 282 -22.80 4.05 -1.67
C LYS A 282 -23.74 4.82 -2.58
N PRO A 283 -24.93 4.29 -2.92
CA PRO A 283 -25.94 5.10 -3.58
C PRO A 283 -26.23 6.32 -2.70
N ASN A 284 -26.31 7.49 -3.32
CA ASN A 284 -26.69 8.76 -2.68
C ASN A 284 -28.13 8.70 -2.18
#